data_d9b679f58303288861d8dbcef12dff02
#
_entry.id   d9b679f58303288861d8dbcef12dff02
#
_cell.length_a   1.000
_cell.length_b   1.000
_cell.length_c   1.000
_cell.angle_alpha   90.00
_cell.angle_beta   90.00
_cell.angle_gamma   90.00
#
_symmetry.space_group_name_H-M   'P 1'
#
loop_
_entity.id
_entity.type
_entity.pdbx_description
1 polymer ?
#
loop_
_entity_poly.entity_id
_entity_poly.type
_entity_poly.pdbx_seq_one_letter_code
_entity_poly.pdbx_strand_id
1 'polypeptide(L)'
;MTFTKICIYGAGAIGGWIGARVAQQPNVQLSVVARGDTLRALQQHGLRLHSGEQVLQTNVQTSANPSDLGVQDLVVIAVKAPALQEVAKHIAPLIGPHTVVLTAMNGVPWWFLQGFGGAYANTPLKSVDANGVIAQS
;
A
#
# COMPACT_ATOMS: atom_id res chain seq x y z
N MET A 1 3.16 1.12 -19.71
CA MET A 1 2.02 1.09 -18.76
C MET A 1 2.07 2.39 -17.96
N THR A 2 0.97 3.13 -17.90
CA THR A 2 0.93 4.41 -17.17
C THR A 2 -0.04 4.27 -16.02
N PHE A 3 0.43 4.49 -14.78
CA PHE A 3 -0.42 4.50 -13.60
C PHE A 3 -0.95 5.91 -13.37
N THR A 4 -2.26 6.06 -13.36
CA THR A 4 -2.94 7.33 -13.09
C THR A 4 -3.63 7.35 -11.73
N LYS A 5 -4.22 6.23 -11.32
CA LYS A 5 -4.85 6.05 -10.00
C LYS A 5 -3.93 5.23 -9.12
N ILE A 6 -3.35 5.87 -8.12
CA ILE A 6 -2.37 5.23 -7.22
C ILE A 6 -2.88 5.34 -5.79
N CYS A 7 -2.92 4.21 -5.09
CA CYS A 7 -3.27 4.15 -3.68
C CYS A 7 -2.06 3.79 -2.82
N ILE A 8 -1.80 4.57 -1.78
CA ILE A 8 -0.88 4.19 -0.70
C ILE A 8 -1.71 3.55 0.42
N TYR A 9 -1.49 2.28 0.65
CA TYR A 9 -2.09 1.57 1.78
C TYR A 9 -1.14 1.61 2.97
N GLY A 10 -1.40 2.54 3.89
CA GLY A 10 -0.54 2.83 5.04
C GLY A 10 0.41 4.00 4.82
N ALA A 11 0.05 5.18 5.36
CA ALA A 11 0.83 6.40 5.25
C ALA A 11 1.75 6.62 6.48
N GLY A 12 2.51 5.60 6.84
CA GLY A 12 3.65 5.73 7.75
C GLY A 12 4.83 6.43 7.07
N ALA A 13 6.02 6.33 7.66
CA ALA A 13 7.22 7.00 7.13
C ALA A 13 7.50 6.65 5.67
N ILE A 14 7.44 5.37 5.31
CA ILE A 14 7.73 4.91 3.94
C ILE A 14 6.59 5.24 2.98
N GLY A 15 5.34 4.88 3.33
CA GLY A 15 4.19 5.16 2.49
C GLY A 15 3.95 6.65 2.30
N GLY A 16 4.12 7.45 3.35
CA GLY A 16 4.04 8.90 3.28
C GLY A 16 5.12 9.52 2.38
N TRP A 17 6.36 9.02 2.47
CA TRP A 17 7.45 9.47 1.61
C TRP A 17 7.20 9.15 0.13
N ILE A 18 6.81 7.90 -0.17
CA ILE A 18 6.48 7.48 -1.54
C ILE A 18 5.31 8.32 -2.07
N GLY A 19 4.22 8.41 -1.30
CA GLY A 19 3.01 9.12 -1.69
C GLY A 19 3.25 10.60 -1.98
N ALA A 20 4.01 11.29 -1.12
CA ALA A 20 4.33 12.70 -1.31
C ALA A 20 5.15 12.96 -2.59
N ARG A 21 6.04 12.03 -2.97
CA ARG A 21 6.81 12.12 -4.20
C ARG A 21 5.98 11.78 -5.44
N VAL A 22 5.16 10.74 -5.35
CA VAL A 22 4.26 10.32 -6.43
C VAL A 22 3.23 11.40 -6.74
N ALA A 23 2.70 12.07 -5.72
CA ALA A 23 1.73 13.16 -5.87
C ALA A 23 2.25 14.38 -6.65
N GLN A 24 3.56 14.51 -6.83
CA GLN A 24 4.16 15.58 -7.65
C GLN A 24 4.12 15.27 -9.16
N GLN A 25 3.77 14.05 -9.52
CA GLN A 25 3.71 13.66 -10.93
C GLN A 25 2.43 14.22 -11.58
N PRO A 26 2.51 14.80 -12.78
CA PRO A 26 1.33 15.24 -13.49
C PRO A 26 0.42 14.05 -13.81
N ASN A 27 -0.89 14.29 -13.78
CA ASN A 27 -1.93 13.30 -14.09
C ASN A 27 -2.04 12.12 -13.11
N VAL A 28 -1.38 12.13 -11.96
CA VAL A 28 -1.56 11.14 -10.90
C VAL A 28 -2.65 11.59 -9.94
N GLN A 29 -3.62 10.73 -9.74
CA GLN A 29 -4.62 10.81 -8.68
C GLN A 29 -4.15 9.92 -7.52
N LEU A 30 -3.65 10.54 -6.46
CA LEU A 30 -3.20 9.83 -5.27
C LEU A 30 -4.33 9.70 -4.27
N SER A 31 -4.53 8.48 -3.80
CA SER A 31 -5.38 8.16 -2.65
C SER A 31 -4.59 7.47 -1.55
N VAL A 32 -5.11 7.53 -0.32
CA VAL A 32 -4.43 6.95 0.85
C VAL A 32 -5.43 6.22 1.73
N VAL A 33 -5.16 4.96 2.03
CA VAL A 33 -5.85 4.24 3.10
C VAL A 33 -5.06 4.43 4.39
N ALA A 34 -5.69 5.05 5.39
CA ALA A 34 -5.09 5.30 6.70
C ALA A 34 -6.15 5.20 7.81
N ARG A 35 -5.71 5.08 9.05
CA ARG A 35 -6.60 4.97 10.23
C ARG A 35 -6.17 5.91 11.35
N GLY A 36 -7.08 6.12 12.29
CA GLY A 36 -6.81 6.85 13.53
C GLY A 36 -6.24 8.25 13.31
N ASP A 37 -5.19 8.57 14.04
CA ASP A 37 -4.56 9.89 14.00
C ASP A 37 -3.95 10.22 12.64
N THR A 38 -3.39 9.24 11.95
CA THR A 38 -2.85 9.43 10.60
C THR A 38 -3.94 9.86 9.63
N LEU A 39 -5.11 9.22 9.66
CA LEU A 39 -6.25 9.62 8.81
C LEU A 39 -6.70 11.04 9.14
N ARG A 40 -6.86 11.37 10.43
CA ARG A 40 -7.25 12.73 10.85
C ARG A 40 -6.25 13.79 10.37
N ALA A 41 -4.96 13.50 10.52
CA ALA A 41 -3.92 14.42 10.08
C ALA A 41 -3.94 14.63 8.55
N LEU A 42 -4.13 13.56 7.78
CA LEU A 42 -4.26 13.64 6.32
C LEU A 42 -5.48 14.44 5.88
N GLN A 43 -6.61 14.28 6.56
CA GLN A 43 -7.85 15.02 6.28
C GLN A 43 -7.72 16.51 6.59
N GLN A 44 -7.02 16.84 7.69
CA GLN A 44 -6.85 18.23 8.12
C GLN A 44 -5.77 18.98 7.37
N HIS A 45 -4.69 18.32 7.01
CA HIS A 45 -3.46 18.96 6.53
C HIS A 45 -2.98 18.47 5.18
N GLY A 46 -3.62 17.45 4.60
CA GLY A 46 -3.10 16.74 3.44
C GLY A 46 -1.85 15.91 3.76
N LEU A 47 -1.25 15.36 2.74
CA LEU A 47 0.00 14.63 2.84
C LEU A 47 1.17 15.60 2.82
N ARG A 48 2.00 15.58 3.85
CA ARG A 48 3.15 16.47 4.02
C ARG A 48 4.44 15.67 4.16
N LEU A 49 5.45 16.07 3.43
CA LEU A 49 6.80 15.53 3.54
C LEU A 49 7.78 16.68 3.82
N HIS A 50 8.45 16.60 4.95
CA HIS A 50 9.56 17.50 5.29
C HIS A 50 10.88 16.84 4.87
N SER A 51 11.66 17.53 4.05
CA SER A 51 12.97 17.06 3.57
C SER A 51 13.96 18.23 3.63
N GLY A 52 14.71 18.31 4.72
CA GLY A 52 15.52 19.49 5.03
C GLY A 52 14.63 20.73 5.18
N GLU A 53 14.94 21.78 4.42
CA GLU A 53 14.14 23.01 4.41
C GLU A 53 12.92 22.95 3.47
N GLN A 54 12.79 21.90 2.67
CA GLN A 54 11.69 21.74 1.73
C GLN A 54 10.51 21.03 2.38
N VAL A 55 9.30 21.53 2.12
CA VAL A 55 8.05 20.88 2.49
C VAL A 55 7.25 20.62 1.23
N LEU A 56 7.02 19.34 0.93
CA LEU A 56 6.03 18.93 -0.07
C LEU A 56 4.70 18.74 0.64
N GLN A 57 3.66 19.40 0.13
CA GLN A 57 2.30 19.25 0.65
C GLN A 57 1.33 19.09 -0.51
N THR A 58 0.42 18.13 -0.38
CA THR A 58 -0.63 17.90 -1.36
C THR A 58 -1.90 17.39 -0.68
N ASN A 59 -3.03 17.80 -1.21
CA ASN A 59 -4.30 17.24 -0.81
C ASN A 59 -4.47 15.88 -1.50
N VAL A 60 -4.89 14.88 -0.72
CA VAL A 60 -5.09 13.52 -1.19
C VAL A 60 -6.46 13.02 -0.74
N GLN A 61 -7.09 12.19 -1.57
CA GLN A 61 -8.29 11.48 -1.14
C GLN A 61 -7.91 10.45 -0.09
N THR A 62 -8.56 10.48 1.07
CA THR A 62 -8.22 9.58 2.18
C THR A 62 -9.44 8.91 2.75
N SER A 63 -9.33 7.63 3.07
CA SER A 63 -10.35 6.89 3.80
C SER A 63 -9.74 5.79 4.66
N ALA A 64 -10.46 5.38 5.70
CA ALA A 64 -10.18 4.13 6.42
C ALA A 64 -10.75 2.91 5.70
N ASN A 65 -11.74 3.14 4.83
CA ASN A 65 -12.41 2.08 4.09
C ASN A 65 -11.96 2.09 2.62
N PRO A 66 -11.26 1.04 2.15
CA PRO A 66 -10.82 0.94 0.76
C PRO A 66 -11.95 1.07 -0.27
N SER A 67 -13.18 0.66 0.06
CA SER A 67 -14.32 0.76 -0.84
C SER A 67 -14.66 2.19 -1.28
N ASP A 68 -14.29 3.19 -0.46
CA ASP A 68 -14.54 4.59 -0.79
C ASP A 68 -13.61 5.13 -1.89
N LEU A 69 -12.52 4.43 -2.17
CA LEU A 69 -11.49 4.85 -3.11
C LEU A 69 -11.62 4.18 -4.49
N GLY A 70 -12.30 3.02 -4.55
CA GLY A 70 -12.52 2.27 -5.78
C GLY A 70 -11.25 1.66 -6.37
N VAL A 71 -11.37 1.07 -7.55
CA VAL A 71 -10.28 0.35 -8.24
C VAL A 71 -9.14 1.30 -8.61
N GLN A 72 -7.92 0.85 -8.35
CA GLN A 72 -6.67 1.57 -8.59
C GLN A 72 -5.84 0.90 -9.70
N ASP A 73 -4.94 1.66 -10.32
CA ASP A 73 -3.95 1.09 -11.26
C ASP A 73 -2.76 0.49 -10.49
N LEU A 74 -2.37 1.15 -9.40
CA LEU A 74 -1.27 0.72 -8.53
C LEU A 74 -1.69 0.85 -7.06
N VAL A 75 -1.50 -0.21 -6.29
CA VAL A 75 -1.63 -0.17 -4.82
C VAL A 75 -0.26 -0.42 -4.21
N VAL A 76 0.25 0.57 -3.47
CA VAL A 76 1.51 0.44 -2.72
C VAL A 76 1.18 0.11 -1.27
N ILE A 77 1.50 -1.11 -0.84
CA ILE A 77 1.30 -1.56 0.53
C ILE A 77 2.54 -1.19 1.35
N ALA A 78 2.41 -0.23 2.26
CA ALA A 78 3.49 0.29 3.09
C ALA A 78 3.14 0.21 4.58
N VAL A 79 2.58 -0.92 4.99
CA VAL A 79 2.27 -1.21 6.39
C VAL A 79 3.37 -2.07 7.03
N LYS A 80 3.37 -2.16 8.35
CA LYS A 80 4.21 -3.13 9.06
C LYS A 80 3.68 -4.56 8.85
N ALA A 81 4.56 -5.55 8.80
CA ALA A 81 4.23 -6.94 8.49
C ALA A 81 3.03 -7.50 9.28
N PRO A 82 2.87 -7.26 10.60
CA PRO A 82 1.71 -7.75 11.34
C PRO A 82 0.35 -7.23 10.83
N ALA A 83 0.33 -6.08 10.16
CA ALA A 83 -0.89 -5.49 9.62
C ALA A 83 -1.28 -6.06 8.24
N LEU A 84 -0.41 -6.83 7.58
CA LEU A 84 -0.63 -7.30 6.21
C LEU A 84 -1.84 -8.23 6.10
N GLN A 85 -2.10 -9.07 7.10
CA GLN A 85 -3.28 -9.94 7.12
C GLN A 85 -4.59 -9.13 7.14
N GLU A 86 -4.58 -8.01 7.85
CA GLU A 86 -5.75 -7.11 7.88
C GLU A 86 -5.92 -6.37 6.54
N VAL A 87 -4.82 -5.97 5.91
CA VAL A 87 -4.83 -5.42 4.54
C VAL A 87 -5.45 -6.44 3.58
N ALA A 88 -5.00 -7.68 3.62
CA ALA A 88 -5.47 -8.76 2.75
C ALA A 88 -7.00 -8.94 2.80
N LYS A 89 -7.61 -8.83 3.99
CA LYS A 89 -9.06 -8.94 4.16
C LYS A 89 -9.86 -7.79 3.53
N HIS A 90 -9.25 -6.63 3.33
CA HIS A 90 -9.97 -5.41 2.95
C HIS A 90 -9.50 -4.81 1.61
N ILE A 91 -8.46 -5.34 0.99
CA ILE A 91 -7.85 -4.75 -0.22
C ILE A 91 -8.70 -4.94 -1.48
N ALA A 92 -9.54 -5.96 -1.54
CA ALA A 92 -10.28 -6.35 -2.75
C ALA A 92 -10.98 -5.18 -3.49
N PRO A 93 -11.59 -4.17 -2.83
CA PRO A 93 -12.22 -3.06 -3.54
C PRO A 93 -11.25 -2.17 -4.34
N LEU A 94 -9.94 -2.23 -4.03
CA LEU A 94 -8.90 -1.49 -4.75
C LEU A 94 -8.36 -2.26 -5.97
N ILE A 95 -8.66 -3.56 -6.04
CA ILE A 95 -8.06 -4.47 -7.02
C ILE A 95 -8.99 -4.67 -8.19
N GLY A 96 -8.50 -4.42 -9.39
CA GLY A 96 -9.14 -4.73 -10.66
C GLY A 96 -8.26 -5.62 -11.54
N PRO A 97 -8.72 -5.97 -12.75
CA PRO A 97 -8.00 -6.92 -13.64
C PRO A 97 -6.59 -6.49 -14.01
N HIS A 98 -6.29 -5.20 -13.93
CA HIS A 98 -5.00 -4.63 -14.33
C HIS A 98 -4.27 -3.95 -13.18
N THR A 99 -4.76 -4.07 -11.95
CA THR A 99 -4.13 -3.48 -10.78
C THR A 99 -2.80 -4.17 -10.48
N VAL A 100 -1.76 -3.36 -10.31
CA VAL A 100 -0.47 -3.83 -9.81
C VAL A 100 -0.42 -3.59 -8.30
N VAL A 101 0.02 -4.60 -7.55
CA VAL A 101 0.26 -4.48 -6.11
C VAL A 101 1.77 -4.49 -5.86
N LEU A 102 2.26 -3.41 -5.24
CA LEU A 102 3.66 -3.26 -4.85
C LEU A 102 3.77 -3.28 -3.32
N THR A 103 4.51 -4.22 -2.78
CA THR A 103 4.80 -4.26 -1.35
C THR A 103 6.07 -3.45 -1.05
N ALA A 104 5.93 -2.34 -0.31
CA ALA A 104 7.03 -1.51 0.18
C ALA A 104 7.26 -1.82 1.67
N MET A 105 7.67 -3.04 1.95
CA MET A 105 7.78 -3.62 3.29
C MET A 105 9.12 -4.34 3.45
N ASN A 106 9.59 -4.41 4.70
CA ASN A 106 10.75 -5.21 5.06
C ASN A 106 10.33 -6.63 5.49
N GLY A 107 11.30 -7.54 5.47
CA GLY A 107 11.13 -8.93 5.86
C GLY A 107 10.98 -9.88 4.67
N VAL A 108 10.84 -11.16 4.97
CA VAL A 108 10.65 -12.20 3.96
C VAL A 108 9.18 -12.19 3.52
N PRO A 109 8.87 -12.01 2.24
CA PRO A 109 7.50 -12.02 1.78
C PRO A 109 6.90 -13.44 1.78
N TRP A 110 5.59 -13.53 1.92
CA TRP A 110 4.87 -14.82 1.93
C TRP A 110 5.11 -15.67 0.67
N TRP A 111 5.35 -15.02 -0.47
CA TRP A 111 5.59 -15.64 -1.78
C TRP A 111 7.07 -15.99 -2.05
N PHE A 112 7.97 -15.80 -1.08
CA PHE A 112 9.43 -15.93 -1.29
C PHE A 112 9.85 -17.25 -1.92
N LEU A 113 9.21 -18.36 -1.54
CA LEU A 113 9.52 -19.69 -2.08
C LEU A 113 8.65 -20.09 -3.28
N GLN A 114 7.77 -19.21 -3.75
CA GLN A 114 6.97 -19.49 -4.94
C GLN A 114 7.83 -19.36 -6.20
N GLY A 115 7.81 -20.40 -7.02
CA GLY A 115 8.61 -20.43 -8.24
C GLY A 115 10.12 -20.50 -8.03
N PHE A 116 10.60 -20.67 -6.81
CA PHE A 116 12.02 -20.64 -6.45
C PHE A 116 12.79 -21.86 -6.99
N GLY A 117 12.12 -23.00 -7.19
CA GLY A 117 12.75 -24.27 -7.57
C GLY A 117 13.36 -25.02 -6.40
N GLY A 118 13.81 -26.28 -6.64
CA GLY A 118 14.43 -27.11 -5.66
C GLY A 118 13.47 -27.68 -4.59
N ALA A 119 14.03 -28.22 -3.51
CA ALA A 119 13.30 -28.95 -2.48
C ALA A 119 12.29 -28.09 -1.68
N TYR A 120 12.47 -26.76 -1.67
CA TYR A 120 11.61 -25.82 -0.94
C TYR A 120 10.62 -25.08 -1.83
N ALA A 121 10.58 -25.39 -3.13
CA ALA A 121 9.67 -24.76 -4.07
C ALA A 121 8.22 -24.82 -3.57
N ASN A 122 7.53 -23.68 -3.64
CA ASN A 122 6.13 -23.53 -3.25
C ASN A 122 5.79 -23.91 -1.79
N THR A 123 6.81 -23.98 -0.91
CA THR A 123 6.58 -24.23 0.52
C THR A 123 5.93 -23.00 1.15
N PRO A 124 4.77 -23.14 1.84
CA PRO A 124 4.12 -22.03 2.51
C PRO A 124 4.95 -21.54 3.71
N LEU A 125 5.13 -20.23 3.79
CA LEU A 125 5.80 -19.61 4.94
C LEU A 125 4.80 -19.33 6.06
N LYS A 126 4.49 -20.32 6.88
CA LYS A 126 3.47 -20.24 7.95
C LYS A 126 3.76 -19.16 9.01
N SER A 127 5.02 -18.78 9.20
CA SER A 127 5.40 -17.68 10.08
C SER A 127 5.00 -16.31 9.55
N VAL A 128 4.79 -16.19 8.23
CA VAL A 128 4.40 -14.94 7.55
C VAL A 128 2.92 -14.95 7.20
N ASP A 129 2.42 -16.07 6.70
CA ASP A 129 1.02 -16.28 6.29
C ASP A 129 0.51 -17.64 6.79
N ALA A 130 0.18 -17.69 8.09
CA ALA A 130 -0.15 -18.93 8.79
C ALA A 130 -1.30 -19.72 8.14
N ASN A 131 -2.29 -19.02 7.63
CA ASN A 131 -3.52 -19.61 7.09
C ASN A 131 -3.71 -19.37 5.58
N GLY A 132 -2.70 -18.84 4.89
CA GLY A 132 -2.78 -18.53 3.47
C GLY A 132 -3.73 -17.38 3.13
N VAL A 133 -4.10 -16.53 4.10
CA VAL A 133 -5.04 -15.43 3.92
C VAL A 133 -4.48 -14.38 2.96
N ILE A 134 -3.20 -14.09 3.07
CA ILE A 134 -2.53 -13.12 2.20
C ILE A 134 -2.40 -13.67 0.79
N ALA A 135 -2.05 -14.95 0.69
CA ALA A 135 -1.88 -15.62 -0.61
C ALA A 135 -3.18 -15.75 -1.41
N GLN A 136 -4.33 -15.74 -0.74
CA GLN A 136 -5.66 -15.93 -1.33
C GLN A 136 -6.37 -14.60 -1.62
N SER A 137 -5.86 -13.48 -1.13
CA SER A 137 -6.43 -12.14 -1.36
C SER A 137 -5.97 -11.56 -2.69
#